data_4b9ebd977d5b406b6271e506d6506e43
#
_entry.id   4b9ebd977d5b406b6271e506d6506e43
#
_cell.length_a   1.000
_cell.length_b   1.000
_cell.length_c   1.000
_cell.angle_alpha   90.00
_cell.angle_beta   90.00
_cell.angle_gamma   90.00
#
_symmetry.space_group_name_H-M   'P 1'
#
loop_
_entity.id
_entity.type
_entity.pdbx_description
1 polymer ?
#
loop_
_entity_poly.entity_id
_entity_poly.type
_entity_poly.pdbx_seq_one_letter_code
_entity_poly.pdbx_strand_id
1 'polypeptide(L)'
;MHPVYARASSKLQTADAEHDIITHFPKCPKCDICNQCKIQHQQCRKKTHGEPDDLPKPMKFADSITADHQILNEEQASRKGHKVSLIILDRFTHWLQGYAAKQKSADETKRDFQRFLGPQVTPEHVYTDGSPEFRKALTDMGFSKDASRPYRPQTNGVAERAGRKVKEGTSCVLYQSGFNAGWWPEAMTCFCFLRNVTEKLKDGFTPYENRFLTKFKGPIIPFGAEITYLPSAPKDEERREKYGAKTLSGIFVGYDQQAGGSWSGDLLVADWNELEAAETAGSITVKRVGAKEVVCNQPFRFPLAEGICK
;
A
#
# COMPACT_ATOMS: atom_id res chain seq x y z
N MET A 1 -9.28 21.85 -17.52
CA MET A 1 -8.50 20.68 -17.97
C MET A 1 -7.25 20.64 -17.11
N HIS A 2 -7.19 19.72 -16.16
CA HIS A 2 -5.95 19.50 -15.40
C HIS A 2 -5.04 18.58 -16.21
N PRO A 3 -3.72 18.84 -16.28
CA PRO A 3 -2.80 17.98 -17.00
C PRO A 3 -2.79 16.58 -16.36
N VAL A 4 -2.92 15.56 -17.20
CA VAL A 4 -3.00 14.15 -16.78
C VAL A 4 -1.72 13.65 -16.09
N TYR A 5 -0.62 14.40 -16.16
CA TYR A 5 0.70 14.00 -15.68
C TYR A 5 1.33 15.07 -14.79
N ALA A 6 1.86 14.66 -13.64
CA ALA A 6 2.75 15.49 -12.85
C ALA A 6 4.16 15.45 -13.49
N ARG A 7 4.74 16.60 -13.82
CA ARG A 7 6.16 16.67 -14.22
C ARG A 7 7.04 16.31 -13.03
N ALA A 8 7.59 15.11 -13.03
CA ALA A 8 8.67 14.76 -12.13
C ALA A 8 10.00 15.25 -12.73
N SER A 9 10.83 15.92 -11.94
CA SER A 9 12.16 16.31 -12.38
C SER A 9 13.06 15.07 -12.52
N SER A 10 13.74 14.94 -13.64
CA SER A 10 14.50 13.78 -14.10
C SER A 10 15.88 13.58 -13.44
N LYS A 11 16.00 13.78 -12.12
CA LYS A 11 17.25 13.48 -11.40
C LYS A 11 16.97 12.49 -10.26
N LEU A 12 16.97 11.19 -10.61
CA LEU A 12 17.22 10.15 -9.60
C LEU A 12 18.64 10.34 -9.06
N GLN A 13 18.77 11.08 -7.96
CA GLN A 13 20.03 11.16 -7.24
C GLN A 13 20.23 9.86 -6.46
N THR A 14 21.45 9.33 -6.51
CA THR A 14 21.90 8.18 -5.70
C THR A 14 21.55 8.44 -4.23
N ALA A 15 20.63 7.63 -3.71
CA ALA A 15 20.19 7.70 -2.32
C ALA A 15 21.34 7.27 -1.38
N ASP A 16 21.40 7.84 -0.18
CA ASP A 16 22.28 7.34 0.89
C ASP A 16 21.94 5.87 1.19
N ALA A 17 22.94 5.06 1.59
CA ALA A 17 22.83 3.61 1.76
C ALA A 17 21.69 3.13 2.71
N GLU A 18 21.08 4.03 3.48
CA GLU A 18 19.98 3.74 4.40
C GLU A 18 18.59 4.10 3.86
N HIS A 19 18.52 4.81 2.71
CA HIS A 19 17.25 5.25 2.14
C HIS A 19 16.75 4.28 1.07
N ASP A 20 15.63 3.62 1.36
CA ASP A 20 14.98 2.72 0.41
C ASP A 20 14.18 3.53 -0.62
N ILE A 21 14.56 3.44 -1.89
CA ILE A 21 13.88 4.11 -3.02
C ILE A 21 12.53 3.49 -3.38
N ILE A 22 12.21 2.30 -2.89
CA ILE A 22 10.97 1.58 -3.17
C ILE A 22 9.86 2.04 -2.23
N THR A 23 10.20 2.26 -0.97
CA THR A 23 9.27 2.68 0.09
C THR A 23 9.48 4.12 0.53
N HIS A 24 10.58 4.74 0.14
CA HIS A 24 11.04 6.05 0.59
C HIS A 24 11.17 6.19 2.12
N PHE A 25 11.50 5.10 2.82
CA PHE A 25 11.80 5.11 4.26
C PHE A 25 13.23 4.62 4.53
N PRO A 26 13.90 5.24 5.53
CA PRO A 26 13.52 6.47 6.22
C PRO A 26 13.47 7.69 5.30
N LYS A 27 12.89 8.83 5.75
CA LYS A 27 12.91 10.09 4.98
C LYS A 27 14.35 10.53 4.73
N CYS A 28 14.70 10.77 3.47
CA CYS A 28 16.01 11.31 3.09
C CYS A 28 15.91 12.78 2.69
N PRO A 29 16.69 13.69 3.31
CA PRO A 29 16.69 15.11 2.94
C PRO A 29 17.20 15.39 1.53
N LYS A 30 17.99 14.47 0.95
CA LYS A 30 18.53 14.58 -0.41
C LYS A 30 17.59 13.99 -1.47
N CYS A 31 16.51 13.31 -1.07
CA CYS A 31 15.54 12.75 -1.99
C CYS A 31 14.43 13.76 -2.28
N ASP A 32 14.31 14.20 -3.53
CA ASP A 32 13.31 15.19 -3.95
C ASP A 32 11.88 14.69 -3.69
N ILE A 33 11.60 13.40 -3.90
CA ILE A 33 10.30 12.79 -3.64
C ILE A 33 9.96 12.87 -2.14
N CYS A 34 10.91 12.52 -1.27
CA CYS A 34 10.72 12.66 0.17
C CYS A 34 10.48 14.10 0.60
N ASN A 35 11.17 15.06 -0.01
CA ASN A 35 11.00 16.46 0.31
C ASN A 35 9.66 17.02 -0.15
N GLN A 36 9.15 16.56 -1.30
CA GLN A 36 7.83 16.94 -1.79
C GLN A 36 6.69 16.30 -1.00
N CYS A 37 6.79 15.00 -0.72
CA CYS A 37 5.67 14.22 -0.18
C CYS A 37 5.65 14.12 1.36
N LYS A 38 6.79 14.34 2.04
CA LYS A 38 6.94 14.18 3.51
C LYS A 38 7.33 15.46 4.24
N ILE A 39 7.03 16.62 3.64
CA ILE A 39 7.22 17.90 4.34
C ILE A 39 6.20 18.01 5.48
N GLN A 40 6.65 18.49 6.63
CA GLN A 40 5.80 18.70 7.81
C GLN A 40 6.02 20.09 8.36
N HIS A 41 4.97 20.67 8.91
CA HIS A 41 5.08 21.92 9.67
C HIS A 41 5.97 21.72 10.89
N GLN A 42 6.74 22.74 11.25
CA GLN A 42 7.58 22.72 12.44
C GLN A 42 6.72 22.47 13.69
N GLN A 43 7.10 21.48 14.51
CA GLN A 43 6.39 21.21 15.75
C GLN A 43 6.68 22.30 16.78
N CYS A 44 5.64 22.96 17.27
CA CYS A 44 5.74 24.02 18.28
C CYS A 44 5.79 23.52 19.73
N ARG A 45 5.66 22.21 19.98
CA ARG A 45 5.60 21.64 21.34
C ARG A 45 6.78 20.71 21.63
N LYS A 46 7.45 20.91 22.76
CA LYS A 46 8.37 19.92 23.31
C LYS A 46 7.56 18.70 23.73
N LYS A 47 8.01 17.49 23.34
CA LYS A 47 7.45 16.23 23.86
C LYS A 47 7.77 16.16 25.35
N THR A 48 6.77 16.22 26.21
CA THR A 48 6.87 15.66 27.57
C THR A 48 6.98 14.15 27.42
N HIS A 49 7.80 13.50 28.25
CA HIS A 49 7.92 12.04 28.26
C HIS A 49 6.52 11.44 28.37
N GLY A 50 6.13 10.64 27.37
CA GLY A 50 4.82 9.99 27.36
C GLY A 50 4.76 8.96 28.52
N GLU A 51 3.57 8.85 29.14
CA GLU A 51 3.28 7.75 30.04
C GLU A 51 3.48 6.40 29.34
N PRO A 52 3.89 5.35 30.07
CA PRO A 52 4.02 4.00 29.51
C PRO A 52 2.71 3.57 28.83
N ASP A 53 2.83 2.80 27.76
CA ASP A 53 1.70 2.18 27.10
C ASP A 53 1.18 1.04 28.00
N ASP A 54 0.03 1.22 28.64
CA ASP A 54 -0.58 0.27 29.56
C ASP A 54 -1.18 -0.96 28.83
N LEU A 55 -1.03 -1.05 27.50
CA LEU A 55 -1.55 -2.16 26.72
C LEU A 55 -0.71 -3.43 26.93
N PRO A 56 -1.33 -4.62 27.00
CA PRO A 56 -0.61 -5.88 27.08
C PRO A 56 0.41 -5.99 25.94
N LYS A 57 1.62 -6.43 26.27
CA LYS A 57 2.66 -6.65 25.24
C LYS A 57 2.23 -7.84 24.38
N PRO A 58 2.05 -7.65 23.05
CA PRO A 58 1.70 -8.75 22.18
C PRO A 58 2.87 -9.72 22.05
N MET A 59 2.58 -11.03 21.94
CA MET A 59 3.55 -12.11 21.88
C MET A 59 3.53 -12.85 20.53
N LYS A 60 2.43 -12.74 19.78
CA LYS A 60 2.25 -13.34 18.46
C LYS A 60 1.38 -12.45 17.56
N PHE A 61 1.30 -12.80 16.28
CA PHE A 61 0.40 -12.14 15.34
C PHE A 61 -1.05 -12.20 15.83
N ALA A 62 -1.75 -11.08 15.72
CA ALA A 62 -3.13 -10.85 16.11
C ALA A 62 -3.40 -10.74 17.62
N ASP A 63 -2.41 -10.82 18.51
CA ASP A 63 -2.63 -10.53 19.93
C ASP A 63 -3.08 -9.08 20.13
N SER A 64 -2.57 -8.15 19.36
CA SER A 64 -2.94 -6.74 19.44
C SER A 64 -2.91 -6.07 18.08
N ILE A 65 -4.09 -5.71 17.61
CA ILE A 65 -4.29 -5.01 16.32
C ILE A 65 -4.75 -3.58 16.58
N THR A 66 -4.25 -2.67 15.76
CA THR A 66 -4.68 -1.28 15.73
C THR A 66 -5.23 -0.96 14.36
N ALA A 67 -6.39 -0.30 14.30
CA ALA A 67 -7.02 0.08 13.04
C ALA A 67 -7.60 1.50 13.09
N ASP A 68 -7.53 2.20 11.96
CA ASP A 68 -8.07 3.54 11.78
C ASP A 68 -8.59 3.77 10.36
N HIS A 69 -9.69 4.53 10.24
CA HIS A 69 -10.23 4.96 8.96
C HIS A 69 -9.69 6.33 8.57
N GLN A 70 -9.26 6.45 7.32
CA GLN A 70 -8.98 7.73 6.70
C GLN A 70 -10.06 8.03 5.66
N ILE A 71 -10.73 9.16 5.81
CA ILE A 71 -11.80 9.60 4.91
C ILE A 71 -11.24 10.66 3.97
N LEU A 72 -11.50 10.49 2.68
CA LEU A 72 -11.09 11.39 1.61
C LEU A 72 -12.30 12.16 1.10
N ASN A 73 -12.07 13.36 0.56
CA ASN A 73 -13.11 14.16 -0.07
C ASN A 73 -13.54 13.56 -1.42
N GLU A 74 -14.70 13.98 -1.94
CA GLU A 74 -15.22 13.55 -3.25
C GLU A 74 -14.20 13.75 -4.38
N GLU A 75 -13.50 14.88 -4.39
CA GLU A 75 -12.48 15.24 -5.38
C GLU A 75 -11.25 14.33 -5.33
N GLN A 76 -11.05 13.63 -4.22
CA GLN A 76 -9.95 12.69 -3.97
C GLN A 76 -10.39 11.23 -4.15
N ALA A 77 -11.60 11.01 -4.64
CA ALA A 77 -12.08 9.67 -4.93
C ALA A 77 -11.13 8.94 -5.89
N SER A 78 -10.94 7.64 -5.66
CA SER A 78 -10.14 6.84 -6.57
C SER A 78 -10.78 6.70 -7.93
N ARG A 79 -10.02 6.23 -8.91
CA ARG A 79 -10.51 5.89 -10.25
C ARG A 79 -11.73 4.95 -10.27
N LYS A 80 -11.97 4.22 -9.17
CA LYS A 80 -13.12 3.31 -8.96
C LYS A 80 -14.12 3.82 -7.93
N GLY A 81 -14.00 5.08 -7.51
CA GLY A 81 -14.91 5.73 -6.57
C GLY A 81 -14.70 5.37 -5.10
N HIS A 82 -13.51 4.85 -4.72
CA HIS A 82 -13.19 4.65 -3.30
C HIS A 82 -12.87 6.00 -2.65
N LYS A 83 -13.39 6.21 -1.43
CA LYS A 83 -13.23 7.45 -0.65
C LYS A 83 -12.78 7.22 0.78
N VAL A 84 -12.65 5.98 1.18
CA VAL A 84 -12.22 5.59 2.53
C VAL A 84 -11.07 4.61 2.42
N SER A 85 -10.07 4.75 3.26
CA SER A 85 -9.07 3.72 3.48
C SER A 85 -9.10 3.27 4.94
N LEU A 86 -9.11 1.95 5.16
CA LEU A 86 -8.92 1.33 6.46
C LEU A 86 -7.47 0.89 6.57
N ILE A 87 -6.74 1.44 7.54
CA ILE A 87 -5.36 1.06 7.84
C ILE A 87 -5.35 0.14 9.05
N ILE A 88 -4.76 -1.04 8.90
CA ILE A 88 -4.68 -2.04 9.96
C ILE A 88 -3.20 -2.39 10.21
N LEU A 89 -2.80 -2.34 11.47
CA LEU A 89 -1.46 -2.67 11.93
C LEU A 89 -1.51 -3.73 13.02
N ASP A 90 -0.82 -4.83 12.84
CA ASP A 90 -0.49 -5.77 13.91
C ASP A 90 0.70 -5.26 14.71
N ARG A 91 0.55 -5.21 16.05
CA ARG A 91 1.56 -4.59 16.92
C ARG A 91 2.76 -5.51 17.21
N PHE A 92 2.62 -6.81 17.05
CA PHE A 92 3.70 -7.77 17.27
C PHE A 92 4.61 -7.88 16.04
N THR A 93 4.03 -8.25 14.90
CA THR A 93 4.79 -8.47 13.67
C THR A 93 5.10 -7.17 12.92
N HIS A 94 4.46 -6.06 13.29
CA HIS A 94 4.43 -4.81 12.54
C HIS A 94 3.89 -4.95 11.12
N TRP A 95 3.12 -6.02 10.86
CA TRP A 95 2.41 -6.20 9.60
C TRP A 95 1.40 -5.07 9.40
N LEU A 96 1.52 -4.35 8.28
CA LEU A 96 0.74 -3.15 7.99
C LEU A 96 0.04 -3.32 6.64
N GLN A 97 -1.28 -3.09 6.61
CA GLN A 97 -2.07 -3.13 5.39
C GLN A 97 -3.03 -1.95 5.33
N GLY A 98 -3.31 -1.53 4.09
CA GLY A 98 -4.33 -0.54 3.77
C GLY A 98 -5.35 -1.12 2.81
N TYR A 99 -6.63 -0.90 3.10
CA TYR A 99 -7.75 -1.36 2.29
C TYR A 99 -8.60 -0.18 1.85
N ALA A 100 -8.98 -0.16 0.58
CA ALA A 100 -9.80 0.91 0.02
C ALA A 100 -11.27 0.49 -0.05
N ALA A 101 -12.16 1.40 0.36
CA ALA A 101 -13.59 1.21 0.37
C ALA A 101 -14.31 2.41 -0.26
N LYS A 102 -15.52 2.19 -0.79
CA LYS A 102 -16.33 3.29 -1.33
C LYS A 102 -16.92 4.15 -0.24
N GLN A 103 -17.25 3.55 0.89
CA GLN A 103 -17.87 4.23 2.02
C GLN A 103 -17.37 3.66 3.36
N LYS A 104 -17.48 4.46 4.41
CA LYS A 104 -17.22 4.01 5.78
C LYS A 104 -18.44 3.24 6.28
N SER A 105 -18.39 1.91 6.22
CA SER A 105 -19.48 1.03 6.68
C SER A 105 -18.96 -0.14 7.51
N ALA A 106 -19.80 -0.71 8.35
CA ALA A 106 -19.46 -1.86 9.17
C ALA A 106 -19.15 -3.10 8.31
N ASP A 107 -19.88 -3.30 7.20
CA ASP A 107 -19.70 -4.45 6.32
C ASP A 107 -18.36 -4.37 5.55
N GLU A 108 -17.97 -3.20 5.08
CA GLU A 108 -16.66 -2.99 4.46
C GLU A 108 -15.54 -3.19 5.47
N THR A 109 -15.69 -2.62 6.68
CA THR A 109 -14.76 -2.79 7.78
C THR A 109 -14.57 -4.28 8.15
N LYS A 110 -15.67 -5.03 8.26
CA LYS A 110 -15.66 -6.46 8.54
C LYS A 110 -14.90 -7.23 7.46
N ARG A 111 -15.21 -6.99 6.18
CA ARG A 111 -14.53 -7.61 5.05
C ARG A 111 -13.02 -7.35 5.08
N ASP A 112 -12.62 -6.13 5.39
CA ASP A 112 -11.21 -5.74 5.42
C ASP A 112 -10.45 -6.37 6.59
N PHE A 113 -11.08 -6.51 7.77
CA PHE A 113 -10.53 -7.32 8.86
C PHE A 113 -10.38 -8.80 8.48
N GLN A 114 -11.36 -9.38 7.79
CA GLN A 114 -11.27 -10.76 7.30
C GLN A 114 -10.13 -10.94 6.29
N ARG A 115 -9.92 -9.97 5.41
CA ARG A 115 -8.78 -9.96 4.47
C ARG A 115 -7.44 -9.83 5.18
N PHE A 116 -7.38 -9.02 6.25
CA PHE A 116 -6.16 -8.83 7.04
C PHE A 116 -5.79 -10.07 7.84
N LEU A 117 -6.74 -10.65 8.55
CA LEU A 117 -6.54 -11.79 9.45
C LEU A 117 -6.38 -13.11 8.69
N GLY A 118 -7.17 -13.30 7.64
CA GLY A 118 -7.37 -14.59 7.00
C GLY A 118 -8.43 -15.45 7.71
N PRO A 119 -8.70 -16.66 7.20
CA PRO A 119 -9.88 -17.44 7.61
C PRO A 119 -9.80 -18.08 9.00
N GLN A 120 -8.60 -18.21 9.58
CA GLN A 120 -8.37 -19.00 10.79
C GLN A 120 -7.88 -18.20 12.00
N VAL A 121 -7.71 -16.88 11.85
CA VAL A 121 -7.12 -16.05 12.90
C VAL A 121 -8.17 -15.18 13.54
N THR A 122 -8.27 -15.26 14.85
CA THR A 122 -9.09 -14.37 15.69
C THR A 122 -8.17 -13.48 16.52
N PRO A 123 -8.33 -12.16 16.50
CA PRO A 123 -7.51 -11.26 17.30
C PRO A 123 -7.92 -11.32 18.78
N GLU A 124 -6.94 -11.21 19.68
CA GLU A 124 -7.21 -11.11 21.12
C GLU A 124 -7.72 -9.72 21.49
N HIS A 125 -7.06 -8.68 20.96
CA HIS A 125 -7.43 -7.28 21.21
C HIS A 125 -7.41 -6.47 19.93
N VAL A 126 -8.48 -5.70 19.68
CA VAL A 126 -8.56 -4.75 18.58
C VAL A 126 -8.77 -3.34 19.13
N TYR A 127 -7.81 -2.45 18.86
CA TYR A 127 -7.83 -1.05 19.26
C TYR A 127 -8.26 -0.18 18.08
N THR A 128 -9.35 0.56 18.25
CA THR A 128 -9.88 1.47 17.24
C THR A 128 -10.35 2.77 17.88
N ASP A 129 -10.66 3.77 17.05
CA ASP A 129 -11.53 4.84 17.49
C ASP A 129 -12.91 4.25 17.88
N GLY A 130 -13.64 4.92 18.74
CA GLY A 130 -14.96 4.42 19.20
C GLY A 130 -16.06 4.59 18.15
N SER A 131 -15.78 4.62 16.85
CA SER A 131 -16.79 4.88 15.81
C SER A 131 -17.84 3.76 15.72
N PRO A 132 -19.09 4.09 15.34
CA PRO A 132 -20.18 3.10 15.27
C PRO A 132 -19.89 1.95 14.32
N GLU A 133 -19.20 2.22 13.20
CA GLU A 133 -18.86 1.24 12.18
C GLU A 133 -17.90 0.19 12.72
N PHE A 134 -16.85 0.61 13.45
CA PHE A 134 -15.95 -0.32 14.13
C PHE A 134 -16.69 -1.14 15.21
N ARG A 135 -17.51 -0.46 16.04
CA ARG A 135 -18.25 -1.19 17.09
C ARG A 135 -19.13 -2.27 16.50
N LYS A 136 -19.89 -1.96 15.44
CA LYS A 136 -20.76 -2.94 14.79
C LYS A 136 -19.95 -4.06 14.14
N ALA A 137 -18.92 -3.73 13.35
CA ALA A 137 -18.09 -4.72 12.65
C ALA A 137 -17.44 -5.70 13.63
N LEU A 138 -16.83 -5.21 14.72
CA LEU A 138 -16.17 -6.05 15.73
C LEU A 138 -17.16 -6.88 16.52
N THR A 139 -18.35 -6.34 16.84
CA THR A 139 -19.42 -7.09 17.49
C THR A 139 -19.94 -8.23 16.60
N ASP A 140 -20.20 -7.94 15.32
CA ASP A 140 -20.68 -8.94 14.34
C ASP A 140 -19.65 -10.05 14.09
N MET A 141 -18.37 -9.77 14.28
CA MET A 141 -17.28 -10.75 14.17
C MET A 141 -16.98 -11.48 15.50
N GLY A 142 -17.61 -11.09 16.59
CA GLY A 142 -17.34 -11.65 17.92
C GLY A 142 -15.95 -11.31 18.49
N PHE A 143 -15.33 -10.23 18.02
CA PHE A 143 -13.99 -9.84 18.47
C PHE A 143 -14.07 -9.04 19.78
N SER A 144 -13.11 -9.33 20.69
CA SER A 144 -12.91 -8.50 21.88
C SER A 144 -12.42 -7.12 21.45
N LYS A 145 -13.18 -6.10 21.86
CA LYS A 145 -12.87 -4.71 21.53
C LYS A 145 -12.45 -3.95 22.77
N ASP A 146 -11.32 -3.29 22.70
CA ASP A 146 -11.00 -2.17 23.55
C ASP A 146 -11.12 -0.89 22.71
N ALA A 147 -12.20 -0.15 22.93
CA ALA A 147 -12.28 1.20 22.37
C ALA A 147 -11.28 2.08 23.11
N SER A 148 -10.51 2.88 22.40
CA SER A 148 -9.69 3.93 23.01
C SER A 148 -10.56 4.71 23.99
N ARG A 149 -10.08 4.88 25.24
CA ARG A 149 -10.81 5.71 26.19
C ARG A 149 -10.98 7.10 25.61
N PRO A 150 -12.21 7.66 25.61
CA PRO A 150 -12.40 9.04 25.20
C PRO A 150 -11.39 9.92 25.92
N TYR A 151 -10.71 10.80 25.17
CA TYR A 151 -9.71 11.75 25.69
C TYR A 151 -8.33 11.18 26.12
N ARG A 152 -7.95 9.94 25.75
CA ARG A 152 -6.56 9.47 25.88
C ARG A 152 -5.89 9.38 24.50
N PRO A 153 -5.13 10.42 24.08
CA PRO A 153 -4.46 10.45 22.77
C PRO A 153 -3.41 9.35 22.58
N GLN A 154 -2.92 8.75 23.65
CA GLN A 154 -1.80 7.80 23.64
C GLN A 154 -2.14 6.48 22.98
N THR A 155 -3.36 5.97 23.13
CA THR A 155 -3.80 4.73 22.49
C THR A 155 -4.03 4.89 20.98
N ASN A 156 -4.39 6.08 20.53
CA ASN A 156 -4.59 6.40 19.13
C ASN A 156 -3.26 6.74 18.40
N GLY A 157 -2.23 7.13 19.14
CA GLY A 157 -0.95 7.55 18.55
C GLY A 157 -0.22 6.47 17.73
N VAL A 158 -0.50 5.19 17.96
CA VAL A 158 0.05 4.09 17.15
C VAL A 158 -0.68 4.02 15.81
N ALA A 159 -2.03 4.08 15.83
CA ALA A 159 -2.86 4.09 14.63
C ALA A 159 -2.58 5.32 13.77
N GLU A 160 -2.51 6.51 14.39
CA GLU A 160 -2.20 7.76 13.70
C GLU A 160 -0.82 7.72 13.01
N ARG A 161 0.21 7.17 13.67
CA ARG A 161 1.54 7.00 13.06
C ARG A 161 1.50 6.00 11.91
N ALA A 162 0.76 4.90 12.04
CA ALA A 162 0.58 3.93 10.97
C ALA A 162 -0.14 4.58 9.77
N GLY A 163 -1.25 5.27 10.00
CA GLY A 163 -1.99 6.00 8.99
C GLY A 163 -1.14 7.05 8.27
N ARG A 164 -0.36 7.84 9.03
CA ARG A 164 0.58 8.81 8.45
C ARG A 164 1.64 8.14 7.57
N LYS A 165 2.25 7.05 8.05
CA LYS A 165 3.25 6.29 7.29
C LYS A 165 2.69 5.78 5.96
N VAL A 166 1.47 5.23 5.98
CA VAL A 166 0.79 4.75 4.77
C VAL A 166 0.48 5.91 3.83
N LYS A 167 -0.07 7.01 4.33
CA LYS A 167 -0.38 8.19 3.52
C LYS A 167 0.86 8.76 2.83
N GLU A 168 1.92 9.02 3.60
CA GLU A 168 3.18 9.55 3.07
C GLU A 168 3.83 8.59 2.07
N GLY A 169 3.85 7.29 2.38
CA GLY A 169 4.39 6.27 1.49
C GLY A 169 3.61 6.14 0.19
N THR A 170 2.28 6.11 0.26
CA THR A 170 1.40 6.10 -0.92
C THR A 170 1.65 7.33 -1.81
N SER A 171 1.76 8.52 -1.20
CA SER A 171 2.08 9.74 -1.95
C SER A 171 3.43 9.67 -2.65
N CYS A 172 4.45 9.11 -1.97
CA CYS A 172 5.78 8.96 -2.56
C CYS A 172 5.77 8.02 -3.78
N VAL A 173 5.13 6.86 -3.67
CA VAL A 173 5.12 5.89 -4.78
C VAL A 173 4.26 6.36 -5.95
N LEU A 174 3.17 7.10 -5.69
CA LEU A 174 2.39 7.76 -6.75
C LEU A 174 3.22 8.83 -7.47
N TYR A 175 3.88 9.70 -6.72
CA TYR A 175 4.70 10.75 -7.30
C TYR A 175 5.88 10.19 -8.11
N GLN A 176 6.54 9.16 -7.60
CA GLN A 176 7.63 8.46 -8.29
C GLN A 176 7.15 7.82 -9.59
N SER A 177 5.98 7.18 -9.56
CA SER A 177 5.46 6.41 -10.69
C SER A 177 4.91 7.26 -11.84
N GLY A 178 4.52 8.51 -11.57
CA GLY A 178 3.80 9.37 -12.52
C GLY A 178 2.31 9.05 -12.67
N PHE A 179 1.77 8.07 -11.95
CA PHE A 179 0.33 7.86 -11.89
C PHE A 179 -0.38 9.03 -11.22
N ASN A 180 -1.59 9.34 -11.68
CA ASN A 180 -2.43 10.33 -11.01
C ASN A 180 -2.94 9.84 -9.65
N ALA A 181 -3.44 10.77 -8.82
CA ALA A 181 -3.91 10.46 -7.48
C ALA A 181 -5.06 9.43 -7.44
N GLY A 182 -5.83 9.27 -8.52
CA GLY A 182 -6.91 8.28 -8.59
C GLY A 182 -6.46 6.82 -8.43
N TRP A 183 -5.17 6.52 -8.58
CA TRP A 183 -4.57 5.20 -8.37
C TRP A 183 -4.14 4.94 -6.92
N TRP A 184 -4.55 5.81 -5.98
CA TRP A 184 -4.13 5.66 -4.58
C TRP A 184 -4.47 4.30 -3.95
N PRO A 185 -5.55 3.56 -4.30
CA PRO A 185 -5.80 2.25 -3.70
C PRO A 185 -4.74 1.21 -4.06
N GLU A 186 -4.39 1.13 -5.34
CA GLU A 186 -3.38 0.22 -5.85
C GLU A 186 -2.00 0.59 -5.29
N ALA A 187 -1.65 1.87 -5.33
CA ALA A 187 -0.40 2.39 -4.77
C ALA A 187 -0.28 2.14 -3.26
N MET A 188 -1.34 2.34 -2.49
CA MET A 188 -1.39 2.08 -1.06
C MET A 188 -1.16 0.61 -0.73
N THR A 189 -1.87 -0.28 -1.41
CA THR A 189 -1.74 -1.72 -1.19
C THR A 189 -0.33 -2.21 -1.56
N CYS A 190 0.20 -1.74 -2.69
CA CYS A 190 1.56 -2.06 -3.14
C CYS A 190 2.61 -1.52 -2.16
N PHE A 191 2.49 -0.26 -1.72
CA PHE A 191 3.38 0.32 -0.72
C PHE A 191 3.38 -0.48 0.59
N CYS A 192 2.21 -0.82 1.12
CA CYS A 192 2.11 -1.61 2.36
C CYS A 192 2.80 -2.97 2.20
N PHE A 193 2.58 -3.65 1.07
CA PHE A 193 3.21 -4.94 0.82
C PHE A 193 4.73 -4.82 0.70
N LEU A 194 5.22 -3.88 -0.12
CA LEU A 194 6.67 -3.63 -0.29
C LEU A 194 7.33 -3.29 1.04
N ARG A 195 6.72 -2.40 1.81
CA ARG A 195 7.19 -2.07 3.17
C ARG A 195 7.29 -3.32 4.04
N ASN A 196 6.30 -4.20 3.99
CA ASN A 196 6.30 -5.41 4.81
C ASN A 196 7.40 -6.42 4.42
N VAL A 197 7.84 -6.43 3.15
CA VAL A 197 8.87 -7.35 2.67
C VAL A 197 10.28 -6.75 2.65
N THR A 198 10.42 -5.42 2.75
CA THR A 198 11.74 -4.75 2.65
C THR A 198 12.20 -4.09 3.95
N GLU A 199 11.27 -3.49 4.74
CA GLU A 199 11.66 -2.76 5.95
C GLU A 199 12.12 -3.73 7.04
N LYS A 200 13.37 -3.62 7.46
CA LYS A 200 13.90 -4.37 8.59
C LYS A 200 13.52 -3.70 9.91
N LEU A 201 12.99 -4.48 10.81
CA LEU A 201 12.66 -4.07 12.16
C LEU A 201 13.90 -4.13 13.07
N LYS A 202 13.74 -3.72 14.33
CA LYS A 202 14.84 -3.72 15.32
C LYS A 202 15.41 -5.10 15.62
N ASP A 203 14.62 -6.14 15.43
CA ASP A 203 15.02 -7.54 15.58
C ASP A 203 15.77 -8.10 14.35
N GLY A 204 15.93 -7.28 13.30
CA GLY A 204 16.61 -7.65 12.04
C GLY A 204 15.72 -8.36 11.03
N PHE A 205 14.48 -8.71 11.39
CA PHE A 205 13.52 -9.35 10.49
C PHE A 205 12.57 -8.33 9.84
N THR A 206 11.97 -8.71 8.73
CA THR A 206 10.90 -7.92 8.12
C THR A 206 9.54 -8.28 8.75
N PRO A 207 8.53 -7.41 8.66
CA PRO A 207 7.17 -7.75 9.07
C PRO A 207 6.63 -9.02 8.39
N TYR A 208 7.02 -9.25 7.15
CA TYR A 208 6.68 -10.47 6.41
C TYR A 208 7.29 -11.71 7.06
N GLU A 209 8.59 -11.67 7.40
CA GLU A 209 9.28 -12.76 8.09
C GLU A 209 8.67 -13.04 9.47
N ASN A 210 8.37 -11.98 10.24
CA ASN A 210 7.74 -12.12 11.56
C ASN A 210 6.32 -12.70 11.48
N ARG A 211 5.58 -12.44 10.38
CA ARG A 211 4.23 -12.95 10.21
C ARG A 211 4.18 -14.37 9.67
N PHE A 212 4.98 -14.66 8.62
CA PHE A 212 4.89 -15.92 7.89
C PHE A 212 6.04 -16.90 8.18
N LEU A 213 6.97 -16.51 9.05
CA LEU A 213 8.14 -17.30 9.46
C LEU A 213 9.00 -17.76 8.26
N THR A 214 8.94 -17.03 7.17
CA THR A 214 9.71 -17.28 5.94
C THR A 214 10.07 -15.98 5.25
N LYS A 215 11.17 -15.99 4.52
CA LYS A 215 11.57 -14.85 3.68
C LYS A 215 10.69 -14.74 2.45
N PHE A 216 10.39 -13.51 2.06
CA PHE A 216 9.77 -13.26 0.77
C PHE A 216 10.73 -13.65 -0.36
N LYS A 217 10.24 -14.44 -1.32
CA LYS A 217 11.05 -14.97 -2.44
C LYS A 217 10.62 -14.42 -3.81
N GLY A 218 9.61 -13.55 -3.82
CA GLY A 218 9.14 -12.92 -5.05
C GLY A 218 10.04 -11.77 -5.50
N PRO A 219 9.82 -11.26 -6.71
CA PRO A 219 10.52 -10.07 -7.19
C PRO A 219 10.10 -8.84 -6.38
N ILE A 220 11.05 -7.94 -6.11
CA ILE A 220 10.79 -6.65 -5.47
C ILE A 220 10.77 -5.61 -6.57
N ILE A 221 9.58 -5.14 -6.93
CA ILE A 221 9.36 -4.21 -8.04
C ILE A 221 8.65 -2.97 -7.47
N PRO A 222 9.15 -1.74 -7.71
CA PRO A 222 8.48 -0.54 -7.26
C PRO A 222 7.20 -0.29 -8.05
N PHE A 223 6.19 0.29 -7.40
CA PHE A 223 4.93 0.69 -8.04
C PHE A 223 5.19 1.63 -9.23
N GLY A 224 4.57 1.35 -10.37
CA GLY A 224 4.72 2.15 -11.58
C GLY A 224 5.94 1.81 -12.44
N ALA A 225 6.73 0.81 -12.08
CA ALA A 225 7.86 0.39 -12.89
C ALA A 225 7.41 -0.23 -14.22
N GLU A 226 8.18 0.06 -15.28
CA GLU A 226 8.02 -0.57 -16.60
C GLU A 226 8.33 -2.07 -16.52
N ILE A 227 7.44 -2.86 -17.09
CA ILE A 227 7.60 -4.31 -17.20
C ILE A 227 7.19 -4.79 -18.59
N THR A 228 7.58 -6.02 -18.92
CA THR A 228 6.92 -6.77 -19.99
C THR A 228 6.33 -8.04 -19.41
N TYR A 229 5.20 -8.50 -19.95
CA TYR A 229 4.49 -9.65 -19.44
C TYR A 229 3.98 -10.57 -20.56
N LEU A 230 3.89 -11.86 -20.29
CA LEU A 230 3.29 -12.83 -21.21
C LEU A 230 1.75 -12.76 -21.07
N PRO A 231 1.04 -12.36 -22.12
CA PRO A 231 -0.43 -12.31 -22.06
C PRO A 231 -1.03 -13.71 -22.03
N SER A 232 -2.12 -13.87 -21.27
CA SER A 232 -2.88 -15.11 -21.16
C SER A 232 -4.30 -14.99 -21.72
N ALA A 233 -4.81 -13.76 -21.91
CA ALA A 233 -6.12 -13.54 -22.47
C ALA A 233 -6.08 -13.62 -24.01
N PRO A 234 -7.02 -14.33 -24.69
CA PRO A 234 -7.01 -14.47 -26.14
C PRO A 234 -6.91 -13.15 -26.89
N LYS A 235 -7.66 -12.12 -26.45
CA LYS A 235 -7.61 -10.77 -27.02
C LYS A 235 -6.21 -10.15 -26.99
N ASP A 236 -5.44 -10.41 -25.96
CA ASP A 236 -4.08 -9.87 -25.83
C ASP A 236 -3.09 -10.76 -26.58
N GLU A 237 -3.34 -12.06 -26.68
CA GLU A 237 -2.53 -12.97 -27.51
C GLU A 237 -2.59 -12.65 -28.98
N GLU A 238 -3.74 -12.22 -29.50
CA GLU A 238 -3.92 -11.80 -30.90
C GLU A 238 -3.07 -10.56 -31.26
N ARG A 239 -2.66 -9.76 -30.29
CA ARG A 239 -1.79 -8.59 -30.47
C ARG A 239 -0.33 -8.95 -30.72
N ARG A 240 0.04 -10.22 -30.54
CA ARG A 240 1.42 -10.67 -30.74
C ARG A 240 1.65 -11.03 -32.22
N GLU A 241 2.78 -10.59 -32.73
CA GLU A 241 3.23 -11.03 -34.03
C GLU A 241 3.76 -12.46 -33.99
N LYS A 242 3.50 -13.26 -35.05
CA LYS A 242 3.89 -14.67 -35.09
C LYS A 242 5.38 -14.92 -34.91
N TYR A 243 6.22 -13.99 -35.35
CA TYR A 243 7.69 -14.03 -35.26
C TYR A 243 8.27 -12.89 -34.42
N GLY A 244 7.41 -12.13 -33.71
CA GLY A 244 7.79 -11.04 -32.84
C GLY A 244 8.02 -11.44 -31.38
N ALA A 245 8.08 -10.43 -30.53
CA ALA A 245 8.18 -10.63 -29.09
C ALA A 245 6.93 -11.36 -28.55
N LYS A 246 7.16 -12.30 -27.62
CA LYS A 246 6.06 -13.03 -26.97
C LYS A 246 5.38 -12.22 -25.86
N THR A 247 6.03 -11.16 -25.38
CA THR A 247 5.57 -10.33 -24.26
C THR A 247 4.98 -9.03 -24.75
N LEU A 248 4.05 -8.49 -23.97
CA LEU A 248 3.48 -7.16 -24.15
C LEU A 248 4.05 -6.20 -23.09
N SER A 249 4.09 -4.92 -23.39
CA SER A 249 4.50 -3.88 -22.46
C SER A 249 3.40 -3.58 -21.46
N GLY A 250 3.78 -3.29 -20.23
CA GLY A 250 2.87 -2.93 -19.15
C GLY A 250 3.57 -2.21 -18.01
N ILE A 251 2.79 -1.78 -17.06
CA ILE A 251 3.23 -1.12 -15.83
C ILE A 251 2.86 -1.99 -14.64
N PHE A 252 3.81 -2.20 -13.75
CA PHE A 252 3.59 -2.91 -12.49
C PHE A 252 2.77 -2.04 -11.53
N VAL A 253 1.66 -2.59 -11.01
CA VAL A 253 0.76 -1.88 -10.09
C VAL A 253 0.53 -2.61 -8.76
N GLY A 254 1.21 -3.72 -8.50
CA GLY A 254 1.16 -4.36 -7.20
C GLY A 254 1.28 -5.87 -7.20
N TYR A 255 1.04 -6.43 -6.03
CA TYR A 255 1.08 -7.87 -5.74
C TYR A 255 -0.32 -8.38 -5.46
N ASP A 256 -0.70 -9.51 -6.06
CA ASP A 256 -1.93 -10.19 -5.69
C ASP A 256 -1.77 -10.90 -4.35
N GLN A 257 -2.67 -10.61 -3.42
CA GLN A 257 -2.60 -11.10 -2.04
C GLN A 257 -3.83 -11.95 -1.71
N GLN A 258 -3.59 -13.07 -1.09
CA GLN A 258 -4.64 -13.93 -0.54
C GLN A 258 -5.21 -13.35 0.77
N ALA A 259 -6.33 -13.89 1.24
CA ALA A 259 -6.81 -13.61 2.58
C ALA A 259 -5.74 -13.94 3.62
N GLY A 260 -5.48 -13.00 4.54
CA GLY A 260 -4.34 -13.07 5.45
C GLY A 260 -3.09 -12.34 4.95
N GLY A 261 -3.10 -11.82 3.73
CA GLY A 261 -2.04 -10.95 3.19
C GLY A 261 -0.83 -11.68 2.61
N SER A 262 -0.85 -13.03 2.54
CA SER A 262 0.22 -13.76 1.85
C SER A 262 0.18 -13.51 0.35
N TRP A 263 1.34 -13.52 -0.28
CA TRP A 263 1.44 -13.36 -1.73
C TRP A 263 0.95 -14.63 -2.47
N SER A 264 0.12 -14.46 -3.49
CA SER A 264 -0.42 -15.57 -4.30
C SER A 264 0.59 -16.18 -5.28
N GLY A 265 1.68 -15.46 -5.57
CA GLY A 265 2.62 -15.80 -6.65
C GLY A 265 2.42 -14.94 -7.90
N ASP A 266 1.38 -14.12 -7.92
CA ASP A 266 1.00 -13.30 -9.07
C ASP A 266 1.26 -11.82 -8.83
N LEU A 267 1.49 -11.11 -9.93
CA LEU A 267 1.67 -9.66 -9.99
C LEU A 267 0.45 -9.01 -10.65
N LEU A 268 0.21 -7.77 -10.28
CA LEU A 268 -0.84 -6.93 -10.85
C LEU A 268 -0.21 -5.99 -11.89
N VAL A 269 -0.79 -5.97 -13.08
CA VAL A 269 -0.24 -5.28 -14.25
C VAL A 269 -1.31 -4.43 -14.92
N ALA A 270 -0.99 -3.19 -15.24
CA ALA A 270 -1.74 -2.35 -16.16
C ALA A 270 -1.10 -2.45 -17.56
N ASP A 271 -1.90 -2.82 -18.56
CA ASP A 271 -1.41 -2.95 -19.93
C ASP A 271 -1.12 -1.58 -20.54
N TRP A 272 0.01 -1.46 -21.26
CA TRP A 272 0.46 -0.20 -21.81
C TRP A 272 -0.54 0.37 -22.84
N ASN A 273 -1.05 -0.44 -23.76
CA ASN A 273 -2.00 0.03 -24.78
C ASN A 273 -3.35 0.41 -24.16
N GLU A 274 -3.77 -0.27 -23.08
CA GLU A 274 -4.98 0.13 -22.35
C GLU A 274 -4.77 1.48 -21.64
N LEU A 275 -3.57 1.73 -21.10
CA LEU A 275 -3.23 3.01 -20.49
C LEU A 275 -3.23 4.16 -21.51
N GLU A 276 -2.69 3.95 -22.73
CA GLU A 276 -2.66 4.94 -23.78
C GLU A 276 -4.04 5.21 -24.40
N ALA A 277 -4.86 4.17 -24.55
CA ALA A 277 -6.16 4.28 -25.19
C ALA A 277 -7.28 4.73 -24.23
N ALA A 278 -7.03 4.74 -22.92
CA ALA A 278 -8.06 5.01 -21.93
C ALA A 278 -8.44 6.50 -21.89
N GLU A 279 -9.70 6.81 -22.11
CA GLU A 279 -10.25 8.15 -21.89
C GLU A 279 -10.32 8.51 -20.41
N THR A 280 -10.54 7.52 -19.55
CA THR A 280 -10.60 7.68 -18.10
C THR A 280 -9.79 6.60 -17.39
N ALA A 281 -9.15 6.94 -16.26
CA ALA A 281 -8.42 5.97 -15.46
C ALA A 281 -9.32 4.82 -14.94
N GLY A 282 -10.62 5.04 -14.82
CA GLY A 282 -11.60 4.05 -14.36
C GLY A 282 -11.80 2.87 -15.33
N SER A 283 -11.59 3.08 -16.63
CA SER A 283 -11.77 2.05 -17.66
C SER A 283 -10.61 1.06 -17.73
N ILE A 284 -9.45 1.39 -17.16
CA ILE A 284 -8.26 0.54 -17.21
C ILE A 284 -8.46 -0.70 -16.34
N THR A 285 -8.22 -1.88 -16.94
CA THR A 285 -8.28 -3.16 -16.22
C THR A 285 -6.91 -3.55 -15.67
N VAL A 286 -6.85 -3.88 -14.40
CA VAL A 286 -5.65 -4.45 -13.79
C VAL A 286 -5.67 -5.96 -14.04
N LYS A 287 -4.64 -6.44 -14.73
CA LYS A 287 -4.47 -7.87 -15.07
C LYS A 287 -3.67 -8.56 -13.97
N ARG A 288 -3.99 -9.83 -13.74
CA ARG A 288 -3.25 -10.71 -12.84
C ARG A 288 -2.37 -11.63 -13.66
N VAL A 289 -1.07 -11.62 -13.43
CA VAL A 289 -0.06 -12.33 -14.23
C VAL A 289 0.91 -13.04 -13.29
N GLY A 290 1.25 -14.29 -13.59
CA GLY A 290 2.21 -15.06 -12.82
C GLY A 290 3.59 -14.37 -12.78
N ALA A 291 4.23 -14.31 -11.62
CA ALA A 291 5.50 -13.57 -11.50
C ALA A 291 6.62 -14.11 -12.42
N LYS A 292 6.56 -15.39 -12.81
CA LYS A 292 7.50 -15.98 -13.77
C LYS A 292 7.25 -15.55 -15.22
N GLU A 293 6.10 -14.98 -15.49
CA GLU A 293 5.67 -14.50 -16.80
C GLU A 293 5.88 -12.98 -16.96
N VAL A 294 6.49 -12.36 -15.95
CA VAL A 294 6.80 -10.92 -15.94
C VAL A 294 8.31 -10.72 -15.93
N VAL A 295 8.77 -9.83 -16.81
CA VAL A 295 10.16 -9.39 -16.86
C VAL A 295 10.22 -7.92 -16.49
N CYS A 296 11.05 -7.60 -15.51
CA CYS A 296 11.34 -6.23 -15.10
C CYS A 296 12.84 -6.00 -15.19
N ASN A 297 13.25 -5.07 -16.04
CA ASN A 297 14.65 -4.73 -16.24
C ASN A 297 15.14 -3.76 -15.16
N GLN A 298 16.44 -3.82 -14.88
CA GLN A 298 17.09 -2.83 -14.03
C GLN A 298 18.11 -2.03 -14.84
N PRO A 299 18.30 -0.75 -14.54
CA PRO A 299 17.59 0.03 -13.52
C PRO A 299 16.08 0.18 -13.81
N PHE A 300 15.25 0.30 -12.77
CA PHE A 300 13.82 0.52 -12.94
C PHE A 300 13.54 1.83 -13.69
N ARG A 301 12.60 1.77 -14.64
CA ARG A 301 12.12 2.94 -15.39
C ARG A 301 10.67 3.22 -15.00
N PHE A 302 10.32 4.50 -15.02
CA PHE A 302 8.97 4.98 -14.70
C PHE A 302 8.44 5.80 -15.88
N PRO A 303 7.98 5.14 -16.95
CA PRO A 303 7.69 5.81 -18.21
C PRO A 303 6.60 6.88 -18.07
N LEU A 304 5.63 6.71 -17.17
CA LEU A 304 4.61 7.74 -16.92
C LEU A 304 5.22 9.01 -16.29
N ALA A 305 6.16 8.84 -15.34
CA ALA A 305 6.89 9.97 -14.75
C ALA A 305 7.87 10.62 -15.74
N GLU A 306 8.42 9.86 -16.68
CA GLU A 306 9.29 10.31 -17.74
C GLU A 306 8.51 11.05 -18.86
N GLY A 307 7.18 11.00 -18.83
CA GLY A 307 6.31 11.64 -19.83
C GLY A 307 6.30 10.93 -21.19
N ILE A 308 6.59 9.62 -21.19
CA ILE A 308 6.63 8.80 -22.42
C ILE A 308 5.21 8.47 -22.90
N CYS A 309 4.23 8.48 -21.99
CA CYS A 309 2.83 8.34 -22.35
C CYS A 309 2.33 9.66 -22.97
N LYS A 310 1.79 9.59 -24.17
CA LYS A 310 1.28 10.77 -24.94
C LYS A 310 -0.08 11.23 -24.46
#